data_7f8917fd8f86a4e1b38d6bbf929d18f0
#
_entry.id   7f8917fd8f86a4e1b38d6bbf929d18f0
#
_cell.length_a   1.000
_cell.length_b   1.000
_cell.length_c   1.000
_cell.angle_alpha   90.00
_cell.angle_beta   90.00
_cell.angle_gamma   90.00
#
_symmetry.space_group_name_H-M   'P 1'
#
loop_
_entity.id
_entity.type
_entity.pdbx_description
1 polymer ?
#
loop_
_entity_poly.entity_id
_entity_poly.type
_entity_poly.pdbx_seq_one_letter_code
_entity_poly.pdbx_strand_id
1 'polypeptide(L)'
;MGMKKKMLSATLCAVMVGSLAAPAFTVQAADDTLVYWSMWEATEPQGQVIQEAVDAYTEQTGVKVDLQFKGRTGNREALQPALDGGTQIDIFDEDIDRVNGMYGKYLLDLEDLAKENDYEATANAGLMAACVMPAAVH
;
A
#
# COMPACT_ATOMS: atom_id res chain seq x y z
N MET A 1 -13.96 1.45 78.02
CA MET A 1 -13.84 2.58 77.04
C MET A 1 -13.48 2.02 75.68
N GLY A 2 -14.42 1.77 74.85
CA GLY A 2 -14.23 1.11 73.59
C GLY A 2 -14.93 1.92 72.50
N MET A 3 -14.16 2.52 71.62
CA MET A 3 -14.69 3.25 70.50
C MET A 3 -15.04 2.29 69.36
N LYS A 4 -16.33 2.19 69.05
CA LYS A 4 -16.84 1.42 67.92
C LYS A 4 -16.60 2.17 66.62
N LYS A 5 -15.75 1.66 65.75
CA LYS A 5 -15.57 2.16 64.39
C LYS A 5 -16.74 1.73 63.50
N LYS A 6 -17.52 2.65 63.03
CA LYS A 6 -18.56 2.44 62.02
C LYS A 6 -17.90 2.36 60.64
N MET A 7 -17.98 1.18 60.02
CA MET A 7 -17.61 1.02 58.61
C MET A 7 -18.73 1.53 57.72
N LEU A 8 -18.46 2.56 56.96
CA LEU A 8 -19.36 3.12 55.94
C LEU A 8 -19.07 2.38 54.63
N SER A 9 -20.02 1.53 54.24
CA SER A 9 -19.96 0.84 52.96
C SER A 9 -20.40 1.81 51.85
N ALA A 10 -19.47 2.26 51.00
CA ALA A 10 -19.78 3.01 49.84
C ALA A 10 -19.91 2.07 48.63
N THR A 11 -21.15 1.86 48.20
CA THR A 11 -21.45 1.08 47.01
C THR A 11 -21.10 1.94 45.79
N LEU A 12 -20.01 1.59 45.10
CA LEU A 12 -19.58 2.25 43.87
C LEU A 12 -20.27 1.58 42.67
N CYS A 13 -21.28 2.24 42.13
CA CYS A 13 -21.88 1.85 40.83
C CYS A 13 -20.89 2.13 39.71
N ALA A 14 -20.25 1.07 39.23
CA ALA A 14 -19.46 1.15 38.00
C ALA A 14 -20.39 1.15 36.78
N VAL A 15 -20.55 2.30 36.18
CA VAL A 15 -21.17 2.43 34.85
C VAL A 15 -20.12 1.93 33.82
N MET A 16 -20.37 0.75 33.26
CA MET A 16 -19.60 0.26 32.12
C MET A 16 -20.06 1.01 30.87
N VAL A 17 -19.29 2.02 30.50
CA VAL A 17 -19.35 2.59 29.16
C VAL A 17 -18.62 1.62 28.24
N GLY A 18 -19.39 0.83 27.48
CA GLY A 18 -18.85 -0.06 26.44
C GLY A 18 -18.24 0.77 25.33
N SER A 19 -16.93 1.00 25.38
CA SER A 19 -16.17 1.47 24.26
C SER A 19 -16.09 0.33 23.23
N LEU A 20 -16.80 0.47 22.12
CA LEU A 20 -16.53 -0.27 20.90
C LEU A 20 -15.14 0.16 20.41
N ALA A 21 -14.11 -0.47 20.93
CA ALA A 21 -12.79 -0.37 20.36
C ALA A 21 -12.82 -1.16 19.04
N ALA A 22 -12.91 -0.43 17.93
CA ALA A 22 -12.53 -0.98 16.65
C ALA A 22 -11.09 -1.52 16.79
N PRO A 23 -10.78 -2.72 16.27
CA PRO A 23 -9.42 -3.18 16.26
C PRO A 23 -8.61 -2.19 15.39
N ALA A 24 -7.82 -1.34 16.02
CA ALA A 24 -6.76 -0.67 15.34
C ALA A 24 -5.78 -1.77 14.91
N PHE A 25 -5.81 -2.11 13.64
CA PHE A 25 -4.72 -2.87 13.05
C PHE A 25 -3.49 -1.97 13.13
N THR A 26 -2.74 -2.10 14.22
CA THR A 26 -1.37 -1.63 14.25
C THR A 26 -0.61 -2.56 13.32
N VAL A 27 -0.54 -2.20 12.04
CA VAL A 27 0.51 -2.69 11.17
C VAL A 27 1.79 -2.23 11.83
N GLN A 28 2.50 -3.16 12.45
CA GLN A 28 3.83 -2.93 12.94
C GLN A 28 4.66 -2.72 11.67
N ALA A 29 4.93 -1.45 11.34
CA ALA A 29 5.84 -1.12 10.27
C ALA A 29 7.17 -1.78 10.62
N ALA A 30 7.48 -2.88 9.93
CA ALA A 30 8.86 -3.26 9.77
C ALA A 30 9.60 -2.04 9.20
N ASP A 31 10.90 -1.91 9.49
CA ASP A 31 11.73 -0.82 8.95
C ASP A 31 11.86 -0.88 7.40
N ASP A 32 10.91 -1.50 6.74
CA ASP A 32 10.90 -1.76 5.32
C ASP A 32 10.40 -0.54 4.58
N THR A 33 11.31 0.12 3.92
CA THR A 33 11.01 1.19 2.97
C THR A 33 10.54 0.54 1.66
N LEU A 34 9.37 0.91 1.16
CA LEU A 34 8.92 0.50 -0.18
C LEU A 34 9.74 1.24 -1.23
N VAL A 35 10.22 0.51 -2.23
CA VAL A 35 10.96 1.09 -3.35
C VAL A 35 10.03 1.19 -4.56
N TYR A 36 9.82 2.43 -5.03
CA TYR A 36 8.97 2.71 -6.19
C TYR A 36 9.78 3.30 -7.34
N TRP A 37 9.85 2.58 -8.47
CA TRP A 37 10.47 3.08 -9.71
C TRP A 37 9.42 3.62 -10.65
N SER A 38 9.53 4.92 -10.97
CA SER A 38 8.61 5.58 -11.89
C SER A 38 9.28 5.90 -13.23
N MET A 39 8.55 5.60 -14.32
CA MET A 39 8.96 5.96 -15.67
C MET A 39 8.78 7.45 -15.99
N TRP A 40 8.13 8.19 -15.10
CA TRP A 40 7.94 9.62 -15.24
C TRP A 40 9.16 10.39 -14.74
N GLU A 41 9.26 11.65 -15.15
CA GLU A 41 10.20 12.61 -14.56
C GLU A 41 9.51 13.37 -13.43
N ALA A 42 10.25 13.77 -12.41
CA ALA A 42 9.70 14.52 -11.27
C ALA A 42 9.04 15.84 -11.66
N THR A 43 9.43 16.41 -12.80
CA THR A 43 8.91 17.70 -13.31
C THR A 43 7.69 17.54 -14.20
N GLU A 44 7.35 16.33 -14.63
CA GLU A 44 6.15 16.07 -15.42
C GLU A 44 4.90 16.10 -14.51
N PRO A 45 3.72 16.49 -15.05
CA PRO A 45 2.49 16.51 -14.27
C PRO A 45 2.16 15.18 -13.58
N GLN A 46 2.44 14.06 -14.25
CA GLN A 46 2.26 12.71 -13.72
C GLN A 46 3.21 12.45 -12.53
N GLY A 47 4.48 12.85 -12.67
CA GLY A 47 5.45 12.71 -11.59
C GLY A 47 5.07 13.52 -10.36
N GLN A 48 4.52 14.72 -10.54
CA GLN A 48 4.02 15.55 -9.43
C GLN A 48 2.85 14.87 -8.70
N VAL A 49 1.89 14.33 -9.43
CA VAL A 49 0.75 13.60 -8.85
C VAL A 49 1.22 12.35 -8.09
N ILE A 50 2.20 11.61 -8.63
CA ILE A 50 2.78 10.44 -7.95
C ILE A 50 3.47 10.87 -6.66
N GLN A 51 4.24 11.96 -6.68
CA GLN A 51 4.88 12.47 -5.47
C GLN A 51 3.86 12.85 -4.40
N GLU A 52 2.80 13.59 -4.76
CA GLU A 52 1.72 13.94 -3.84
C GLU A 52 1.03 12.69 -3.26
N ALA A 53 0.79 11.69 -4.08
CA ALA A 53 0.19 10.42 -3.62
C ALA A 53 1.10 9.66 -2.64
N VAL A 54 2.39 9.61 -2.91
CA VAL A 54 3.40 8.99 -2.03
C VAL A 54 3.50 9.73 -0.70
N ASP A 55 3.51 11.07 -0.74
CA ASP A 55 3.57 11.90 0.47
C ASP A 55 2.32 11.66 1.34
N ALA A 56 1.12 11.67 0.72
CA ALA A 56 -0.13 11.40 1.42
C ALA A 56 -0.19 9.97 1.99
N TYR A 57 0.28 8.98 1.26
CA TYR A 57 0.37 7.60 1.74
C TYR A 57 1.30 7.48 2.95
N THR A 58 2.48 8.10 2.88
CA THR A 58 3.45 8.11 3.98
C THR A 58 2.88 8.81 5.22
N GLU A 59 2.18 9.94 5.03
CA GLU A 59 1.53 10.65 6.13
C GLU A 59 0.44 9.82 6.80
N GLN A 60 -0.36 9.11 6.03
CA GLN A 60 -1.49 8.31 6.53
C GLN A 60 -1.06 7.01 7.19
N THR A 61 -0.03 6.37 6.68
CA THR A 61 0.36 5.01 7.09
C THR A 61 1.62 4.94 7.93
N GLY A 62 2.48 5.96 7.85
CA GLY A 62 3.82 5.95 8.43
C GLY A 62 4.83 5.10 7.65
N VAL A 63 4.42 4.45 6.56
CA VAL A 63 5.30 3.65 5.71
C VAL A 63 6.11 4.59 4.82
N LYS A 64 7.42 4.40 4.79
CA LYS A 64 8.33 5.18 3.93
C LYS A 64 8.31 4.62 2.51
N VAL A 65 8.37 5.51 1.53
CA VAL A 65 8.51 5.14 0.12
C VAL A 65 9.73 5.84 -0.47
N ASP A 66 10.66 5.06 -0.99
CA ASP A 66 11.79 5.53 -1.80
C ASP A 66 11.32 5.65 -3.26
N LEU A 67 10.78 6.82 -3.62
CA LEU A 67 10.31 7.11 -4.97
C LEU A 67 11.47 7.55 -5.86
N GLN A 68 11.74 6.79 -6.89
CA GLN A 68 12.83 7.00 -7.83
C GLN A 68 12.29 7.30 -9.23
N PHE A 69 12.39 8.54 -9.66
CA PHE A 69 12.05 8.96 -11.01
C PHE A 69 13.17 8.56 -11.97
N LYS A 70 12.91 7.57 -12.83
CA LYS A 70 13.89 7.02 -13.78
C LYS A 70 13.78 7.64 -15.18
N GLY A 71 12.65 8.26 -15.48
CA GLY A 71 12.30 8.62 -16.83
C GLY A 71 12.06 7.41 -17.73
N ARG A 72 11.34 7.58 -18.84
CA ARG A 72 10.95 6.44 -19.71
C ARG A 72 12.13 5.65 -20.23
N THR A 73 13.17 6.33 -20.69
CA THR A 73 14.36 5.65 -21.24
C THR A 73 15.12 4.90 -20.14
N GLY A 74 15.43 5.58 -19.02
CA GLY A 74 16.15 4.97 -17.91
C GLY A 74 15.39 3.80 -17.29
N ASN A 75 14.06 3.92 -17.15
CA ASN A 75 13.24 2.83 -16.64
C ASN A 75 13.30 1.60 -17.56
N ARG A 76 13.13 1.80 -18.89
CA ARG A 76 13.17 0.71 -19.88
C ARG A 76 14.52 0.00 -19.96
N GLU A 77 15.60 0.73 -19.78
CA GLU A 77 16.95 0.16 -19.82
C GLU A 77 17.33 -0.58 -18.52
N ALA A 78 16.86 -0.07 -17.37
CA ALA A 78 17.28 -0.56 -16.07
C ALA A 78 16.35 -1.58 -15.43
N LEU A 79 15.02 -1.51 -15.70
CA LEU A 79 14.04 -2.30 -14.96
C LEU A 79 14.23 -3.81 -15.11
N GLN A 80 14.38 -4.31 -16.34
CA GLN A 80 14.55 -5.74 -16.58
C GLN A 80 15.82 -6.30 -15.92
N PRO A 81 17.02 -5.71 -16.11
CA PRO A 81 18.22 -6.18 -15.43
C PRO A 81 18.14 -6.10 -13.91
N ALA A 82 17.47 -5.09 -13.36
CA ALA A 82 17.29 -4.92 -11.92
C ALA A 82 16.42 -6.03 -11.33
N LEU A 83 15.27 -6.31 -11.97
CA LEU A 83 14.38 -7.41 -11.58
C LEU A 83 15.05 -8.78 -11.71
N ASP A 84 15.75 -9.04 -12.80
CA ASP A 84 16.52 -10.28 -12.99
C ASP A 84 17.64 -10.43 -11.96
N GLY A 85 18.24 -9.33 -11.54
CA GLY A 85 19.28 -9.27 -10.51
C GLY A 85 18.78 -9.33 -9.07
N GLY A 86 17.46 -9.37 -8.86
CA GLY A 86 16.85 -9.39 -7.52
C GLY A 86 16.99 -8.07 -6.77
N THR A 87 17.10 -6.94 -7.47
CA THR A 87 17.04 -5.62 -6.86
C THR A 87 15.65 -5.44 -6.26
N GLN A 88 15.59 -4.94 -5.02
CA GLN A 88 14.30 -4.61 -4.41
C GLN A 88 13.62 -3.50 -5.20
N ILE A 89 12.49 -3.83 -5.78
CA ILE A 89 11.56 -2.92 -6.44
C ILE A 89 10.17 -3.44 -6.08
N ASP A 90 9.47 -2.73 -5.20
CA ASP A 90 8.18 -3.17 -4.69
C ASP A 90 7.04 -2.69 -5.58
N ILE A 91 7.23 -1.52 -6.21
CA ILE A 91 6.27 -0.90 -7.12
C ILE A 91 7.04 -0.35 -8.32
N PHE A 92 6.48 -0.51 -9.49
CA PHE A 92 6.93 0.23 -10.67
C PHE A 92 5.75 0.60 -11.58
N ASP A 93 5.88 1.66 -12.34
CA ASP A 93 4.98 1.99 -13.44
C ASP A 93 5.68 1.80 -14.80
N GLU A 94 4.93 1.30 -15.78
CA GLU A 94 5.41 1.08 -17.15
C GLU A 94 4.19 0.93 -18.09
N ASP A 95 4.41 1.00 -19.39
CA ASP A 95 3.38 0.77 -20.39
C ASP A 95 2.80 -0.64 -20.28
N ILE A 96 1.47 -0.76 -20.34
CA ILE A 96 0.76 -2.04 -20.10
C ILE A 96 1.19 -3.16 -21.04
N ASP A 97 1.52 -2.86 -22.28
CA ASP A 97 2.00 -3.86 -23.24
C ASP A 97 3.33 -4.47 -22.80
N ARG A 98 4.21 -3.65 -22.19
CA ARG A 98 5.48 -4.11 -21.65
C ARG A 98 5.29 -4.88 -20.36
N VAL A 99 4.38 -4.43 -19.49
CA VAL A 99 4.02 -5.13 -18.27
C VAL A 99 3.54 -6.54 -18.61
N ASN A 100 2.59 -6.67 -19.51
CA ASN A 100 2.04 -7.95 -19.91
C ASN A 100 3.05 -8.86 -20.67
N GLY A 101 3.89 -8.25 -21.49
CA GLY A 101 4.82 -8.99 -22.34
C GLY A 101 6.14 -9.38 -21.68
N MET A 102 6.61 -8.63 -20.70
CA MET A 102 7.96 -8.78 -20.15
C MET A 102 8.02 -9.01 -18.65
N TYR A 103 7.11 -8.41 -17.89
CA TYR A 103 7.26 -8.31 -16.44
C TYR A 103 6.32 -9.21 -15.65
N GLY A 104 5.36 -9.89 -16.28
CA GLY A 104 4.32 -10.68 -15.62
C GLY A 104 4.82 -11.66 -14.56
N LYS A 105 5.97 -12.29 -14.81
CA LYS A 105 6.59 -13.25 -13.86
C LYS A 105 7.07 -12.64 -12.54
N TYR A 106 7.18 -11.31 -12.47
CA TYR A 106 7.62 -10.59 -11.27
C TYR A 106 6.47 -9.98 -10.49
N LEU A 107 5.25 -9.97 -11.06
CA LEU A 107 4.11 -9.29 -10.46
C LEU A 107 3.39 -10.18 -9.46
N LEU A 108 2.82 -9.54 -8.44
CA LEU A 108 1.85 -10.17 -7.55
C LEU A 108 0.46 -10.13 -8.20
N ASP A 109 -0.32 -11.18 -7.97
CA ASP A 109 -1.74 -11.18 -8.29
C ASP A 109 -2.48 -10.34 -7.24
N LEU A 110 -3.18 -9.32 -7.71
CA LEU A 110 -3.94 -8.39 -6.87
C LEU A 110 -5.45 -8.53 -7.06
N GLU A 111 -5.94 -9.60 -7.73
CA GLU A 111 -7.35 -9.76 -8.07
C GLU A 111 -8.25 -9.77 -6.83
N ASP A 112 -7.88 -10.51 -5.79
CA ASP A 112 -8.66 -10.58 -4.56
C ASP A 112 -8.70 -9.23 -3.84
N LEU A 113 -7.56 -8.53 -3.77
CA LEU A 113 -7.47 -7.20 -3.19
C LEU A 113 -8.33 -6.17 -3.96
N ALA A 114 -8.34 -6.27 -5.30
CA ALA A 114 -9.15 -5.41 -6.15
C ALA A 114 -10.65 -5.64 -5.93
N LYS A 115 -11.07 -6.90 -5.74
CA LYS A 115 -12.46 -7.27 -5.41
C LYS A 115 -12.88 -6.77 -4.03
N GLU A 116 -12.03 -6.97 -3.01
CA GLU A 116 -12.31 -6.51 -1.64
C GLU A 116 -12.51 -5.00 -1.55
N ASN A 117 -11.84 -4.24 -2.41
CA ASN A 117 -11.90 -2.78 -2.42
C ASN A 117 -12.82 -2.21 -3.50
N ASP A 118 -13.63 -3.05 -4.17
CA ASP A 118 -14.55 -2.66 -5.25
C ASP A 118 -13.88 -1.78 -6.33
N TYR A 119 -12.65 -2.14 -6.67
CA TYR A 119 -11.81 -1.34 -7.58
C TYR A 119 -12.43 -1.21 -8.97
N GLU A 120 -13.14 -2.24 -9.42
CA GLU A 120 -13.83 -2.25 -10.72
C GLU A 120 -14.91 -1.15 -10.83
N ALA A 121 -15.57 -0.80 -9.72
CA ALA A 121 -16.59 0.24 -9.72
C ALA A 121 -16.01 1.65 -9.95
N THR A 122 -14.75 1.85 -9.63
CA THR A 122 -14.07 3.15 -9.74
C THR A 122 -13.15 3.27 -10.93
N ALA A 123 -12.73 2.14 -11.50
CA ALA A 123 -11.81 2.08 -12.64
C ALA A 123 -12.54 2.01 -13.98
N ASN A 124 -11.87 2.44 -15.05
CA ASN A 124 -12.38 2.29 -16.40
C ASN A 124 -12.36 0.81 -16.82
N ALA A 125 -13.52 0.23 -17.13
CA ALA A 125 -13.65 -1.18 -17.47
C ALA A 125 -12.77 -1.62 -18.67
N GLY A 126 -12.57 -0.74 -19.65
CA GLY A 126 -11.70 -1.03 -20.80
C GLY A 126 -10.22 -1.12 -20.41
N LEU A 127 -9.79 -0.27 -19.47
CA LEU A 127 -8.43 -0.31 -18.94
C LEU A 127 -8.24 -1.52 -18.02
N MET A 128 -9.23 -1.84 -17.20
CA MET A 128 -9.18 -3.03 -16.33
C MET A 128 -9.05 -4.31 -17.15
N ALA A 129 -9.77 -4.44 -18.26
CA ALA A 129 -9.64 -5.59 -19.15
C ALA A 129 -8.21 -5.75 -19.73
N ALA A 130 -7.47 -4.65 -19.93
CA ALA A 130 -6.07 -4.70 -20.36
C ALA A 130 -5.10 -5.12 -19.25
N CYS A 131 -5.47 -4.98 -17.99
CA CYS A 131 -4.66 -5.36 -16.83
C CYS A 131 -4.78 -6.86 -16.48
N VAL A 132 -5.72 -7.59 -17.09
CA VAL A 132 -5.86 -9.02 -16.88
C VAL A 132 -4.75 -9.75 -17.66
N MET A 133 -3.81 -10.35 -16.92
CA MET A 133 -2.79 -11.18 -17.53
C MET A 133 -3.39 -12.49 -18.05
N PRO A 134 -3.04 -12.94 -19.26
CA PRO A 134 -3.40 -14.28 -19.67
C PRO A 134 -2.80 -15.29 -18.68
N ALA A 135 -3.62 -16.26 -18.23
CA ALA A 135 -3.14 -17.30 -17.33
C ALA A 135 -1.84 -17.92 -17.88
N ALA A 136 -0.82 -18.00 -17.04
CA ALA A 136 0.44 -18.60 -17.46
C ALA A 136 0.17 -20.04 -17.90
N VAL A 137 0.47 -20.33 -19.16
CA VAL A 137 0.43 -21.71 -19.67
C VAL A 137 1.65 -22.41 -19.08
N HIS A 138 1.42 -23.22 -18.06
CA HIS A 138 2.44 -24.07 -17.44
C HIS A 138 2.71 -25.31 -18.29
#